data_50bcda869b84d67bc434dfd74bfca132
#
_entry.id   50bcda869b84d67bc434dfd74bfca132
#
_cell.length_a   1.000
_cell.length_b   1.000
_cell.length_c   1.000
_cell.angle_alpha   90.00
_cell.angle_beta   90.00
_cell.angle_gamma   90.00
#
_symmetry.space_group_name_H-M   'P 1'
#
loop_
_entity.id
_entity.type
_entity.pdbx_description
1 polymer ?
#
loop_
_entity_poly.entity_id
_entity_poly.type
_entity_poly.pdbx_seq_one_letter_code
_entity_poly.pdbx_strand_id
1 'polypeptide(L)'
;MRSSYTFENKHDYLVMTVAGDYHYWDFVEYPKIARRKCEAENINRILVDLLLVKYTEIPTIELFFLGEILAETIRNRIKMAIVWTGDNYDRFLQTVATNRSARLRIFDLKKTAEFWLLYDNKNEPFDLFKR
;
A
#
# COMPACT_ATOMS: atom_id res chain seq x y z
N MET A 1 -16.10 -11.37 -1.92
CA MET A 1 -15.11 -10.83 -0.98
C MET A 1 -15.76 -10.51 0.35
N ARG A 2 -15.01 -10.64 1.43
CA ARG A 2 -15.50 -10.31 2.77
C ARG A 2 -15.31 -8.84 3.12
N SER A 3 -14.48 -8.17 2.36
CA SER A 3 -14.28 -6.73 2.47
C SER A 3 -14.71 -6.08 1.18
N SER A 4 -14.72 -4.77 1.17
CA SER A 4 -15.09 -4.01 0.00
C SER A 4 -14.11 -2.86 -0.19
N TYR A 5 -14.11 -2.26 -1.37
CA TYR A 5 -13.22 -1.15 -1.66
C TYR A 5 -13.91 -0.14 -2.56
N THR A 6 -13.42 1.10 -2.47
CA THR A 6 -13.84 2.18 -3.36
C THR A 6 -12.61 2.94 -3.80
N PHE A 7 -12.73 3.64 -4.93
CA PHE A 7 -11.66 4.48 -5.45
C PHE A 7 -12.13 5.92 -5.56
N GLU A 8 -11.19 6.84 -5.35
CA GLU A 8 -11.41 8.25 -5.60
C GLU A 8 -10.19 8.79 -6.34
N ASN A 9 -10.43 9.52 -7.43
CA ASN A 9 -9.35 10.11 -8.22
C ASN A 9 -9.15 11.55 -7.74
N LYS A 10 -7.95 11.83 -7.19
CA LYS A 10 -7.58 13.16 -6.69
C LYS A 10 -6.76 13.93 -7.72
N HIS A 11 -6.68 13.44 -8.95
CA HIS A 11 -5.91 13.99 -10.07
C HIS A 11 -4.42 13.65 -9.97
N ASP A 12 -3.77 13.96 -8.86
CA ASP A 12 -2.34 13.68 -8.71
C ASP A 12 -2.08 12.30 -8.14
N TYR A 13 -3.09 11.70 -7.52
CA TYR A 13 -2.99 10.36 -6.97
C TYR A 13 -4.39 9.77 -6.80
N LEU A 14 -4.43 8.45 -6.65
CA LEU A 14 -5.69 7.74 -6.37
C LEU A 14 -5.78 7.43 -4.88
N VAL A 15 -7.01 7.35 -4.37
CA VAL A 15 -7.26 6.84 -3.03
C VAL A 15 -8.10 5.59 -3.16
N MET A 16 -7.60 4.50 -2.57
CA MET A 16 -8.34 3.25 -2.47
C MET A 16 -8.69 3.03 -1.00
N THR A 17 -9.98 3.05 -0.68
CA THR A 17 -10.44 2.82 0.69
C THR A 17 -10.98 1.41 0.79
N VAL A 18 -10.45 0.64 1.74
CA VAL A 18 -10.88 -0.74 1.99
C VAL A 18 -11.59 -0.78 3.33
N ALA A 19 -12.71 -1.48 3.39
CA ALA A 19 -13.52 -1.59 4.62
C ALA A 19 -14.00 -3.02 4.77
N GLY A 20 -14.21 -3.44 6.02
CA GLY A 20 -14.73 -4.76 6.32
C GLY A 20 -13.69 -5.61 7.03
N ASP A 21 -13.94 -6.91 7.11
CA ASP A 21 -13.08 -7.81 7.85
C ASP A 21 -11.86 -8.21 7.01
N TYR A 22 -10.72 -8.30 7.68
CA TYR A 22 -9.52 -8.81 7.02
C TYR A 22 -9.76 -10.25 6.56
N HIS A 23 -9.44 -10.50 5.31
CA HIS A 23 -9.48 -11.84 4.74
C HIS A 23 -8.32 -11.96 3.77
N TYR A 24 -7.45 -12.94 4.00
CA TYR A 24 -6.18 -13.05 3.27
C TYR A 24 -6.37 -13.00 1.75
N TRP A 25 -7.32 -13.81 1.23
CA TRP A 25 -7.48 -13.91 -0.22
C TRP A 25 -8.00 -12.63 -0.86
N ASP A 26 -8.75 -11.81 -0.11
CA ASP A 26 -9.12 -10.49 -0.57
C ASP A 26 -7.86 -9.61 -0.72
N PHE A 27 -7.01 -9.66 0.30
CA PHE A 27 -5.82 -8.81 0.35
C PHE A 27 -4.75 -9.25 -0.66
N VAL A 28 -4.78 -10.50 -1.11
CA VAL A 28 -3.93 -10.95 -2.21
C VAL A 28 -4.34 -10.26 -3.51
N GLU A 29 -5.63 -9.97 -3.67
CA GLU A 29 -6.15 -9.36 -4.90
C GLU A 29 -6.02 -7.85 -4.93
N TYR A 30 -6.04 -7.19 -3.77
CA TYR A 30 -6.05 -5.72 -3.74
C TYR A 30 -4.85 -5.06 -4.43
N PRO A 31 -3.63 -5.55 -4.32
CA PRO A 31 -2.54 -4.93 -5.07
C PRO A 31 -2.76 -4.95 -6.57
N LYS A 32 -3.30 -6.04 -7.10
CA LYS A 32 -3.59 -6.17 -8.53
C LYS A 32 -4.69 -5.21 -8.96
N ILE A 33 -5.72 -5.10 -8.12
CA ILE A 33 -6.83 -4.17 -8.38
C ILE A 33 -6.33 -2.74 -8.38
N ALA A 34 -5.48 -2.38 -7.40
CA ALA A 34 -4.89 -1.05 -7.32
C ALA A 34 -4.05 -0.75 -8.56
N ARG A 35 -3.23 -1.70 -8.99
CA ARG A 35 -2.38 -1.50 -10.17
C ARG A 35 -3.20 -1.30 -11.43
N ARG A 36 -4.24 -2.10 -11.62
CA ARG A 36 -5.11 -1.98 -12.79
C ARG A 36 -5.78 -0.60 -12.83
N LYS A 37 -6.23 -0.12 -11.67
CA LYS A 37 -6.87 1.19 -11.61
C LYS A 37 -5.89 2.29 -11.93
N CYS A 38 -4.67 2.22 -11.40
CA CYS A 38 -3.63 3.19 -11.70
C CYS A 38 -3.33 3.21 -13.20
N GLU A 39 -3.23 2.05 -13.80
CA GLU A 39 -2.97 1.97 -15.26
C GLU A 39 -4.13 2.56 -16.05
N ALA A 40 -5.36 2.24 -15.67
CA ALA A 40 -6.53 2.74 -16.37
C ALA A 40 -6.66 4.26 -16.29
N GLU A 41 -6.28 4.86 -15.16
CA GLU A 41 -6.37 6.30 -14.96
C GLU A 41 -5.08 7.02 -15.34
N ASN A 42 -4.04 6.28 -15.70
CA ASN A 42 -2.73 6.84 -16.02
C ASN A 42 -2.15 7.65 -14.86
N ILE A 43 -2.28 7.11 -13.65
CA ILE A 43 -1.77 7.69 -12.41
C ILE A 43 -0.90 6.65 -11.74
N ASN A 44 0.31 7.02 -11.30
CA ASN A 44 1.25 6.08 -10.71
C ASN A 44 1.49 6.28 -9.23
N ARG A 45 0.59 6.98 -8.54
CA ARG A 45 0.64 7.20 -7.11
C ARG A 45 -0.70 6.82 -6.51
N ILE A 46 -0.67 6.03 -5.43
CA ILE A 46 -1.91 5.60 -4.80
C ILE A 46 -1.75 5.59 -3.28
N LEU A 47 -2.79 6.05 -2.61
CA LEU A 47 -2.94 5.96 -1.16
C LEU A 47 -3.97 4.88 -0.86
N VAL A 48 -3.58 3.86 -0.13
CA VAL A 48 -4.49 2.78 0.27
C VAL A 48 -4.83 2.97 1.74
N ASP A 49 -6.11 3.23 2.00
CA ASP A 49 -6.61 3.51 3.34
C ASP A 49 -7.21 2.24 3.92
N LEU A 50 -6.56 1.70 4.94
CA LEU A 50 -6.99 0.48 5.62
C LEU A 50 -7.54 0.74 7.03
N LEU A 51 -7.84 2.00 7.36
CA LEU A 51 -8.32 2.34 8.71
C LEU A 51 -9.65 1.71 9.05
N LEU A 52 -10.44 1.36 8.04
CA LEU A 52 -11.76 0.74 8.24
C LEU A 52 -11.72 -0.79 8.17
N VAL A 53 -10.53 -1.36 8.05
CA VAL A 53 -10.37 -2.82 8.04
C VAL A 53 -10.33 -3.32 9.47
N LYS A 54 -11.13 -4.36 9.74
CA LYS A 54 -11.18 -4.98 11.05
C LYS A 54 -10.37 -6.26 11.04
N TYR A 55 -9.56 -6.44 12.08
CA TYR A 55 -8.76 -7.64 12.21
C TYR A 55 -8.46 -7.88 13.69
N THR A 56 -8.20 -9.14 14.04
CA THR A 56 -7.76 -9.47 15.40
C THR A 56 -6.28 -9.80 15.38
N GLU A 57 -5.92 -10.85 14.67
CA GLU A 57 -4.53 -11.26 14.59
C GLU A 57 -4.26 -11.77 13.18
N ILE A 58 -3.20 -11.24 12.56
CA ILE A 58 -2.83 -11.66 11.21
C ILE A 58 -1.57 -12.51 11.32
N PRO A 59 -1.60 -13.76 10.84
CA PRO A 59 -0.42 -14.62 10.91
C PRO A 59 0.75 -14.00 10.17
N THR A 60 1.93 -14.12 10.77
CA THR A 60 3.15 -13.56 10.20
C THR A 60 3.41 -14.06 8.79
N ILE A 61 3.11 -15.34 8.52
CA ILE A 61 3.34 -15.90 7.19
C ILE A 61 2.46 -15.21 6.14
N GLU A 62 1.25 -14.81 6.50
CA GLU A 62 0.39 -14.07 5.59
C GLU A 62 0.95 -12.69 5.32
N LEU A 63 1.45 -12.00 6.34
CA LEU A 63 2.09 -10.70 6.16
C LEU A 63 3.31 -10.79 5.25
N PHE A 64 4.09 -11.85 5.40
CA PHE A 64 5.24 -12.08 4.54
C PHE A 64 4.82 -12.21 3.07
N PHE A 65 3.85 -13.06 2.80
CA PHE A 65 3.39 -13.27 1.42
C PHE A 65 2.73 -12.01 0.86
N LEU A 66 1.97 -11.28 1.67
CA LEU A 66 1.37 -10.02 1.22
C LEU A 66 2.43 -9.00 0.86
N GLY A 67 3.52 -8.93 1.65
CA GLY A 67 4.63 -8.04 1.34
C GLY A 67 5.29 -8.40 0.02
N GLU A 68 5.47 -9.68 -0.23
CA GLU A 68 6.06 -10.14 -1.49
C GLU A 68 5.16 -9.83 -2.68
N ILE A 69 3.86 -10.06 -2.53
CA ILE A 69 2.90 -9.79 -3.59
C ILE A 69 2.85 -8.30 -3.90
N LEU A 70 2.82 -7.47 -2.85
CA LEU A 70 2.86 -6.03 -3.02
C LEU A 70 4.09 -5.59 -3.80
N ALA A 71 5.26 -6.06 -3.37
CA ALA A 71 6.51 -5.67 -4.01
C ALA A 71 6.50 -6.04 -5.49
N GLU A 72 6.11 -7.27 -5.80
CA GLU A 72 6.12 -7.74 -7.18
C GLU A 72 5.12 -7.00 -8.04
N THR A 73 3.97 -6.66 -7.46
CA THR A 73 2.89 -6.01 -8.21
C THR A 73 3.18 -4.56 -8.52
N ILE A 74 3.78 -3.82 -7.57
CA ILE A 74 3.93 -2.36 -7.72
C ILE A 74 5.35 -1.93 -8.08
N ARG A 75 6.34 -2.82 -7.97
CA ARG A 75 7.75 -2.46 -8.19
C ARG A 75 7.96 -1.80 -9.55
N ASN A 76 8.63 -0.66 -9.56
CA ASN A 76 8.97 0.12 -10.77
C ASN A 76 7.76 0.65 -11.53
N ARG A 77 6.58 0.61 -10.92
CA ARG A 77 5.35 1.05 -11.58
C ARG A 77 4.59 2.08 -10.78
N ILE A 78 4.46 1.85 -9.47
CA ILE A 78 3.57 2.62 -8.62
C ILE A 78 4.27 2.97 -7.33
N LYS A 79 4.02 4.17 -6.83
CA LYS A 79 4.40 4.60 -5.49
C LYS A 79 3.16 4.45 -4.61
N MET A 80 3.25 3.70 -3.54
CA MET A 80 2.10 3.38 -2.71
C MET A 80 2.31 3.81 -1.26
N ALA A 81 1.37 4.60 -0.74
CA ALA A 81 1.30 4.92 0.68
C ALA A 81 0.13 4.15 1.26
N ILE A 82 0.36 3.45 2.38
CA ILE A 82 -0.70 2.71 3.06
C ILE A 82 -0.95 3.38 4.40
N VAL A 83 -2.22 3.64 4.70
CA VAL A 83 -2.62 4.19 6.00
C VAL A 83 -3.22 3.05 6.79
N TRP A 84 -2.54 2.68 7.88
CA TRP A 84 -2.94 1.52 8.66
C TRP A 84 -2.42 1.67 10.08
N THR A 85 -3.31 1.48 11.06
CA THR A 85 -2.92 1.46 12.46
C THR A 85 -2.91 0.02 12.92
N GLY A 86 -1.74 -0.49 13.18
CA GLY A 86 -1.59 -1.84 13.63
C GLY A 86 -0.35 -1.89 14.50
N ASP A 87 -0.19 -2.94 15.26
CA ASP A 87 0.91 -3.03 16.20
C ASP A 87 2.23 -3.10 15.42
N ASN A 88 2.78 -4.30 15.27
CA ASN A 88 4.02 -4.45 14.53
C ASN A 88 3.81 -4.99 13.14
N TYR A 89 2.55 -5.16 12.75
CA TYR A 89 2.23 -5.76 11.45
C TYR A 89 2.66 -4.87 10.31
N ASP A 90 2.40 -3.58 10.43
CA ASP A 90 2.74 -2.60 9.40
C ASP A 90 4.23 -2.58 9.14
N ARG A 91 5.04 -2.61 10.20
CA ARG A 91 6.50 -2.56 10.06
C ARG A 91 7.02 -3.79 9.34
N PHE A 92 6.52 -4.95 9.70
CA PHE A 92 6.96 -6.19 9.06
C PHE A 92 6.61 -6.20 7.58
N LEU A 93 5.38 -5.85 7.26
CA LEU A 93 4.91 -5.80 5.87
C LEU A 93 5.75 -4.83 5.05
N GLN A 94 5.99 -3.62 5.59
CA GLN A 94 6.79 -2.62 4.91
C GLN A 94 8.21 -3.13 4.66
N THR A 95 8.82 -3.76 5.66
CA THR A 95 10.17 -4.27 5.52
C THR A 95 10.27 -5.30 4.41
N VAL A 96 9.34 -6.25 4.36
CA VAL A 96 9.36 -7.27 3.31
C VAL A 96 9.22 -6.63 1.93
N ALA A 97 8.29 -5.71 1.78
CA ALA A 97 8.04 -5.07 0.49
C ALA A 97 9.23 -4.23 0.04
N THR A 98 9.79 -3.40 0.93
CA THR A 98 10.87 -2.50 0.55
C THR A 98 12.18 -3.25 0.30
N ASN A 99 12.41 -4.39 0.95
CA ASN A 99 13.57 -5.20 0.66
C ASN A 99 13.56 -5.74 -0.77
N ARG A 100 12.43 -5.65 -1.45
CA ARG A 100 12.31 -6.05 -2.85
C ARG A 100 12.15 -4.85 -3.77
N SER A 101 12.61 -3.68 -3.32
CA SER A 101 12.66 -2.44 -4.11
C SER A 101 11.30 -1.83 -4.40
N ALA A 102 10.28 -2.13 -3.61
CA ALA A 102 8.99 -1.48 -3.76
C ALA A 102 9.03 -0.09 -3.13
N ARG A 103 8.42 0.89 -3.79
CA ARG A 103 8.26 2.24 -3.24
C ARG A 103 6.97 2.28 -2.42
N LEU A 104 7.05 1.74 -1.21
CA LEU A 104 5.90 1.57 -0.35
C LEU A 104 6.24 2.04 1.06
N ARG A 105 5.30 2.75 1.68
CA ARG A 105 5.47 3.18 3.06
C ARG A 105 4.13 3.16 3.78
N ILE A 106 4.16 2.82 5.06
CA ILE A 106 2.96 2.71 5.88
C ILE A 106 2.96 3.83 6.92
N PHE A 107 1.79 4.46 7.09
CA PHE A 107 1.62 5.62 7.96
C PHE A 107 0.41 5.42 8.87
N ASP A 108 0.43 6.08 10.02
CA ASP A 108 -0.72 6.10 10.93
C ASP A 108 -1.77 7.12 10.50
N LEU A 109 -1.35 8.18 9.80
CA LEU A 109 -2.22 9.30 9.48
C LEU A 109 -2.28 9.54 7.98
N LYS A 110 -3.46 9.88 7.49
CA LYS A 110 -3.66 10.18 6.08
C LYS A 110 -2.82 11.37 5.62
N LYS A 111 -2.71 12.40 6.44
CA LYS A 111 -1.97 13.60 6.05
C LYS A 111 -0.50 13.34 5.80
N THR A 112 0.14 12.57 6.66
CA THR A 112 1.55 12.25 6.47
C THR A 112 1.74 11.34 5.26
N ALA A 113 0.80 10.43 5.04
CA ALA A 113 0.83 9.55 3.87
C ALA A 113 0.73 10.34 2.58
N GLU A 114 -0.22 11.27 2.54
CA GLU A 114 -0.43 12.12 1.37
C GLU A 114 0.80 12.98 1.09
N PHE A 115 1.38 13.57 2.13
CA PHE A 115 2.55 14.41 1.98
C PHE A 115 3.72 13.61 1.39
N TRP A 116 3.99 12.42 1.93
CA TRP A 116 5.06 11.58 1.42
C TRP A 116 4.80 11.21 -0.04
N LEU A 117 3.57 10.85 -0.34
CA LEU A 117 3.19 10.38 -1.68
C LEU A 117 3.42 11.46 -2.73
N LEU A 118 3.10 12.71 -2.40
CA LEU A 118 3.14 13.81 -3.36
C LEU A 118 4.50 14.51 -3.41
N TYR A 119 5.19 14.60 -2.29
CA TYR A 119 6.35 15.49 -2.21
C TYR A 119 7.67 14.79 -1.99
N ASP A 120 7.71 13.51 -1.66
CA ASP A 120 8.96 12.79 -1.53
C ASP A 120 9.29 12.13 -2.87
N ASN A 121 10.04 12.83 -3.68
CA ASN A 121 10.40 12.37 -5.03
C ASN A 121 11.79 11.78 -5.12
N LYS A 122 12.45 11.63 -4.01
CA LYS A 122 13.85 11.20 -4.00
C LYS A 122 14.02 9.71 -4.06
N ASN A 123 14.36 9.82 -4.25
CA ASN A 123 14.75 8.86 -4.03
C ASN A 123 14.55 7.94 -4.27
N GLU A 124 14.41 8.19 -4.64
CA GLU A 124 14.27 7.39 -4.94
C GLU A 124 15.35 6.79 -5.20
N PRO A 125 15.98 6.84 -4.86
CA PRO A 125 16.77 6.21 -4.62
C PRO A 125 17.38 5.74 -4.15
N PHE A 126 17.09 6.03 -4.16
CA PHE A 126 17.36 5.99 -3.31
C PHE A 126 17.83 5.82 -2.77
N ASP A 127 17.98 5.86 -3.18
CA ASP A 127 18.04 6.07 -2.52
C ASP A 127 18.59 5.86 -1.98
N LEU A 128 18.80 5.84 -2.34
CA LEU A 128 18.83 6.02 -1.79
C LEU A 128 19.39 6.04 -1.20
N PHE A 129 19.57 6.25 -1.35
CA PHE A 129 19.54 6.80 -0.76
C PHE A 129 19.92 6.78 -0.08
N LYS A 130 20.12 6.70 -0.14
CA LYS A 130 19.94 7.15 0.31
C LYS A 130 20.06 6.95 1.13
N ARG A 131 20.24 6.91 0.98
CA ARG A 131 19.97 7.15 1.53
C ARG A 131 20.00 6.79 2.09
#